data_3a940fd656ff57be3360923f34b1703d
#
_entry.id   3a940fd656ff57be3360923f34b1703d
#
_cell.length_a   1.000
_cell.length_b   1.000
_cell.length_c   1.000
_cell.angle_alpha   90.00
_cell.angle_beta   90.00
_cell.angle_gamma   90.00
#
_symmetry.space_group_name_H-M   'P 1'
#
loop_
_entity.id
_entity.type
_entity.pdbx_description
1 polymer ?
#
loop_
_entity_poly.entity_id
_entity_poly.type
_entity_poly.pdbx_seq_one_letter_code
_entity_poly.pdbx_strand_id
1 'polypeptide(L)'
;MEQYLTYPELELKLQAVRSAIRVDIPNLEKTIDQLKYASDPGVVYGVSSPRIKSEEEAKYNSSPNPYVVDKTQMLIEQRENIISDLSFFQQILDEKKNYVAWWKNQIGVGLDEREVEMIWQRYIYETPLESIAFQFGYSAAGSARRSIERMLTSRVKVERMEVLRLKY
;
A
#
# COMPACT_ATOMS: atom_id res chain seq x y z
N MET A 1 30.73 -1.96 14.70
CA MET A 1 29.56 -1.57 13.85
C MET A 1 28.57 -0.87 14.75
N GLU A 2 28.03 0.28 14.35
CA GLU A 2 26.99 0.94 15.12
C GLU A 2 25.71 0.09 15.10
N GLN A 3 25.16 -0.18 16.27
CA GLN A 3 23.99 -1.05 16.45
C GLN A 3 22.71 -0.36 15.93
N TYR A 4 22.66 0.96 16.03
CA TYR A 4 21.49 1.76 15.67
C TYR A 4 21.69 2.55 14.37
N LEU A 5 20.58 2.93 13.72
CA LEU A 5 20.62 3.81 12.57
C LEU A 5 21.07 5.22 12.98
N THR A 6 21.90 5.83 12.14
CA THR A 6 22.29 7.24 12.28
C THR A 6 21.16 8.17 11.83
N TYR A 7 21.21 9.45 12.21
CA TYR A 7 20.21 10.45 11.79
C TYR A 7 19.99 10.52 10.26
N PRO A 8 21.04 10.58 9.41
CA PRO A 8 20.84 10.57 7.95
C PRO A 8 20.18 9.30 7.43
N GLU A 9 20.48 8.15 8.04
CA GLU A 9 19.86 6.88 7.65
C GLU A 9 18.38 6.84 8.07
N LEU A 10 18.02 7.35 9.23
CA LEU A 10 16.64 7.50 9.67
C LEU A 10 15.88 8.43 8.74
N GLU A 11 16.46 9.55 8.33
CA GLU A 11 15.85 10.49 7.40
C GLU A 11 15.54 9.83 6.04
N LEU A 12 16.49 9.07 5.49
CA LEU A 12 16.28 8.30 4.25
C LEU A 12 15.15 7.27 4.40
N LYS A 13 15.07 6.59 5.54
CA LYS A 13 13.99 5.63 5.82
C LYS A 13 12.63 6.30 5.95
N LEU A 14 12.56 7.47 6.59
CA LEU A 14 11.33 8.27 6.66
C LEU A 14 10.87 8.75 5.28
N GLN A 15 11.80 9.10 4.39
CA GLN A 15 11.47 9.41 3.00
C GLN A 15 10.90 8.19 2.26
N ALA A 16 11.44 6.99 2.50
CA ALA A 16 10.89 5.76 1.93
C ALA A 16 9.47 5.45 2.48
N VAL A 17 9.24 5.67 3.77
CA VAL A 17 7.89 5.56 4.38
C VAL A 17 6.92 6.55 3.75
N ARG A 18 7.34 7.77 3.50
CA ARG A 18 6.54 8.78 2.79
C ARG A 18 6.19 8.32 1.39
N SER A 19 7.17 7.81 0.63
CA SER A 19 6.91 7.26 -0.71
C SER A 19 5.89 6.13 -0.68
N ALA A 20 6.01 5.22 0.29
CA ALA A 20 5.04 4.13 0.48
C ALA A 20 3.62 4.68 0.71
N ILE A 21 3.46 5.69 1.56
CA ILE A 21 2.14 6.27 1.88
C ILE A 21 1.56 7.05 0.69
N ARG A 22 2.37 7.85 0.00
CA ARG A 22 1.88 8.80 -1.01
C ARG A 22 1.79 8.21 -2.41
N VAL A 23 2.58 7.20 -2.71
CA VAL A 23 2.73 6.66 -4.06
C VAL A 23 2.37 5.18 -4.11
N ASP A 24 3.08 4.35 -3.32
CA ASP A 24 2.96 2.90 -3.47
C ASP A 24 1.57 2.40 -3.07
N ILE A 25 1.10 2.77 -1.87
CA ILE A 25 -0.20 2.33 -1.34
C ILE A 25 -1.36 2.79 -2.22
N PRO A 26 -1.49 4.09 -2.60
CA PRO A 26 -2.57 4.53 -3.48
C PRO A 26 -2.55 3.86 -4.86
N ASN A 27 -1.36 3.64 -5.44
CA ASN A 27 -1.24 2.95 -6.72
C ASN A 27 -1.66 1.48 -6.63
N LEU A 28 -1.27 0.79 -5.55
CA LEU A 28 -1.69 -0.60 -5.31
C LEU A 28 -3.19 -0.70 -5.08
N GLU A 29 -3.79 0.19 -4.29
CA GLU A 29 -5.24 0.24 -4.07
C GLU A 29 -5.99 0.45 -5.39
N LYS A 30 -5.53 1.38 -6.22
CA LYS A 30 -6.10 1.60 -7.55
C LYS A 30 -5.99 0.37 -8.45
N THR A 31 -4.84 -0.31 -8.44
CA THR A 31 -4.63 -1.53 -9.23
C THR A 31 -5.56 -2.65 -8.76
N ILE A 32 -5.70 -2.82 -7.45
CA ILE A 32 -6.60 -3.81 -6.84
C ILE A 32 -8.06 -3.52 -7.23
N ASP A 33 -8.49 -2.26 -7.21
CA ASP A 33 -9.85 -1.89 -7.61
C ASP A 33 -10.10 -2.14 -9.09
N GLN A 34 -9.11 -1.89 -9.95
CA GLN A 34 -9.18 -2.24 -11.38
C GLN A 34 -9.30 -3.76 -11.60
N LEU A 35 -8.51 -4.56 -10.87
CA LEU A 35 -8.56 -6.01 -10.96
C LEU A 35 -9.88 -6.57 -10.41
N LYS A 36 -10.42 -6.01 -9.32
CA LYS A 36 -11.75 -6.37 -8.80
C LYS A 36 -12.82 -6.12 -9.84
N TYR A 37 -12.81 -4.97 -10.48
CA TYR A 37 -13.75 -4.66 -11.56
C TYR A 37 -13.59 -5.64 -12.73
N ALA A 38 -12.35 -5.92 -13.16
CA ALA A 38 -12.07 -6.85 -14.25
C ALA A 38 -12.45 -8.32 -13.91
N SER A 39 -12.45 -8.70 -12.62
CA SER A 39 -12.85 -10.03 -12.16
C SER A 39 -14.36 -10.22 -12.06
N ASP A 40 -15.14 -9.13 -12.18
CA ASP A 40 -16.61 -9.21 -12.16
C ASP A 40 -17.12 -10.10 -13.32
N PRO A 41 -17.91 -11.13 -13.03
CA PRO A 41 -18.47 -12.00 -14.06
C PRO A 41 -19.21 -11.26 -15.16
N GLY A 42 -19.89 -10.15 -14.83
CA GLY A 42 -20.58 -9.30 -15.79
C GLY A 42 -19.66 -8.67 -16.82
N VAL A 43 -18.43 -8.31 -16.41
CA VAL A 43 -17.40 -7.71 -17.29
C VAL A 43 -16.71 -8.79 -18.12
N VAL A 44 -16.30 -9.90 -17.48
CA VAL A 44 -15.53 -10.98 -18.14
C VAL A 44 -16.38 -11.72 -19.18
N TYR A 45 -17.65 -11.98 -18.89
CA TYR A 45 -18.50 -12.77 -19.76
C TYR A 45 -19.34 -11.95 -20.73
N GLY A 46 -19.27 -10.61 -20.65
CA GLY A 46 -20.02 -9.71 -21.52
C GLY A 46 -21.51 -10.07 -21.51
N VAL A 47 -22.17 -9.97 -20.35
CA VAL A 47 -23.54 -10.46 -20.18
C VAL A 47 -24.51 -9.66 -21.04
N SER A 48 -24.68 -10.10 -22.29
CA SER A 48 -26.01 -10.11 -22.87
C SER A 48 -26.77 -11.21 -22.11
N SER A 49 -27.89 -10.85 -21.45
CA SER A 49 -28.79 -11.82 -20.79
C SER A 49 -28.87 -13.11 -21.59
N PRO A 50 -28.73 -14.30 -20.97
CA PRO A 50 -28.89 -15.53 -21.69
C PRO A 50 -30.25 -15.50 -22.35
N ARG A 51 -30.28 -15.43 -23.68
CA ARG A 51 -31.49 -15.57 -24.44
C ARG A 51 -31.98 -16.95 -24.08
N ILE A 52 -33.12 -17.04 -23.37
CA ILE A 52 -33.78 -18.31 -23.11
C ILE A 52 -34.15 -18.83 -24.48
N LYS A 53 -33.36 -19.79 -24.97
CA LYS A 53 -33.67 -20.50 -26.23
C LYS A 53 -34.91 -21.30 -25.97
N SER A 54 -35.86 -21.24 -26.89
CA SER A 54 -37.04 -22.12 -26.86
C SER A 54 -36.58 -23.58 -26.84
N GLU A 55 -37.35 -24.47 -26.21
CA GLU A 55 -37.05 -25.93 -26.16
C GLU A 55 -36.81 -26.54 -27.55
N GLU A 56 -37.36 -25.95 -28.60
CA GLU A 56 -37.16 -26.37 -30.00
C GLU A 56 -35.75 -26.02 -30.51
N GLU A 57 -35.18 -24.86 -30.15
CA GLU A 57 -33.80 -24.50 -30.51
C GLU A 57 -32.75 -25.33 -29.76
N ALA A 58 -33.08 -25.82 -28.56
CA ALA A 58 -32.20 -26.69 -27.78
C ALA A 58 -32.02 -28.08 -28.37
N LYS A 59 -33.00 -28.59 -29.09
CA LYS A 59 -32.95 -29.94 -29.74
C LYS A 59 -32.06 -29.98 -30.98
N TYR A 60 -31.85 -28.87 -31.67
CA TYR A 60 -31.02 -28.82 -32.89
C TYR A 60 -29.52 -28.62 -32.62
N ASN A 61 -29.11 -28.25 -31.41
CA ASN A 61 -27.72 -27.95 -31.05
C ASN A 61 -27.16 -28.93 -30.05
N SER A 62 -27.36 -30.24 -30.21
CA SER A 62 -26.88 -31.27 -29.29
C SER A 62 -25.40 -31.67 -29.47
N SER A 63 -24.67 -31.07 -30.39
CA SER A 63 -23.21 -31.23 -30.46
C SER A 63 -22.54 -30.03 -29.76
N PRO A 64 -21.71 -30.22 -28.73
CA PRO A 64 -20.94 -29.15 -28.17
C PRO A 64 -20.04 -28.60 -29.28
N ASN A 65 -20.25 -27.32 -29.64
CA ASN A 65 -19.41 -26.65 -30.60
C ASN A 65 -18.02 -26.49 -29.95
N PRO A 66 -16.97 -27.15 -30.46
CA PRO A 66 -15.62 -27.09 -29.84
C PRO A 66 -15.13 -25.67 -29.70
N TYR A 67 -15.48 -24.75 -30.58
CA TYR A 67 -15.14 -23.32 -30.46
C TYR A 67 -15.78 -22.64 -29.27
N VAL A 68 -16.94 -23.08 -28.81
CA VAL A 68 -17.61 -22.51 -27.62
C VAL A 68 -16.93 -23.02 -26.36
N VAL A 69 -16.51 -24.28 -26.36
CA VAL A 69 -15.78 -24.89 -25.22
C VAL A 69 -14.42 -24.18 -25.03
N ASP A 70 -13.63 -24.00 -26.10
CA ASP A 70 -12.34 -23.33 -26.05
C ASP A 70 -12.47 -21.88 -25.57
N LYS A 71 -13.47 -21.15 -26.05
CA LYS A 71 -13.71 -19.78 -25.62
C LYS A 71 -14.10 -19.68 -24.15
N THR A 72 -14.92 -20.60 -23.67
CA THR A 72 -15.30 -20.66 -22.25
C THR A 72 -14.11 -21.01 -21.35
N GLN A 73 -13.30 -21.97 -21.78
CA GLN A 73 -12.07 -22.36 -21.10
C GLN A 73 -11.11 -21.17 -20.98
N MET A 74 -10.87 -20.48 -22.08
CA MET A 74 -10.01 -19.30 -22.13
C MET A 74 -10.51 -18.17 -21.18
N LEU A 75 -11.82 -17.95 -21.09
CA LEU A 75 -12.39 -16.96 -20.17
C LEU A 75 -12.24 -17.38 -18.69
N ILE A 76 -12.37 -18.67 -18.40
CA ILE A 76 -12.14 -19.21 -17.07
C ILE A 76 -10.66 -18.98 -16.66
N GLU A 77 -9.73 -19.34 -17.52
CA GLU A 77 -8.28 -19.17 -17.30
C GLU A 77 -7.92 -17.68 -17.09
N GLN A 78 -8.51 -16.78 -17.90
CA GLN A 78 -8.31 -15.34 -17.72
C GLN A 78 -8.80 -14.86 -16.35
N ARG A 79 -9.96 -15.35 -15.91
CA ARG A 79 -10.50 -15.01 -14.59
C ARG A 79 -9.63 -15.52 -13.44
N GLU A 80 -9.15 -16.77 -13.55
CA GLU A 80 -8.25 -17.37 -12.57
C GLU A 80 -6.94 -16.58 -12.43
N ASN A 81 -6.38 -16.14 -13.57
CA ASN A 81 -5.20 -15.29 -13.59
C ASN A 81 -5.46 -13.93 -12.89
N ILE A 82 -6.59 -13.28 -13.18
CA ILE A 82 -6.97 -12.03 -12.52
C ILE A 82 -7.14 -12.22 -11.01
N ILE A 83 -7.74 -13.32 -10.56
CA ILE A 83 -7.89 -13.63 -9.13
C ILE A 83 -6.53 -13.86 -8.47
N SER A 84 -5.62 -14.56 -9.15
CA SER A 84 -4.25 -14.75 -8.69
C SER A 84 -3.50 -13.44 -8.53
N ASP A 85 -3.57 -12.56 -9.55
CA ASP A 85 -2.97 -11.23 -9.52
C ASP A 85 -3.55 -10.37 -8.40
N LEU A 86 -4.86 -10.43 -8.20
CA LEU A 86 -5.54 -9.70 -7.12
C LEU A 86 -5.04 -10.14 -5.74
N SER A 87 -4.88 -11.45 -5.52
CA SER A 87 -4.31 -11.99 -4.28
C SER A 87 -2.86 -11.52 -4.07
N PHE A 88 -2.05 -11.54 -5.12
CA PHE A 88 -0.67 -11.06 -5.09
C PHE A 88 -0.57 -9.57 -4.74
N PHE A 89 -1.34 -8.71 -5.41
CA PHE A 89 -1.33 -7.27 -5.13
C PHE A 89 -1.90 -6.94 -3.75
N GLN A 90 -2.88 -7.71 -3.26
CA GLN A 90 -3.40 -7.55 -1.90
C GLN A 90 -2.33 -7.86 -0.86
N GLN A 91 -1.55 -8.93 -1.05
CA GLN A 91 -0.44 -9.25 -0.17
C GLN A 91 0.61 -8.13 -0.15
N ILE A 92 1.01 -7.60 -1.32
CA ILE A 92 1.96 -6.48 -1.40
C ILE A 92 1.42 -5.25 -0.66
N LEU A 93 0.13 -4.95 -0.82
CA LEU A 93 -0.50 -3.83 -0.14
C LEU A 93 -0.45 -3.98 1.39
N ASP A 94 -0.74 -5.17 1.90
CA ASP A 94 -0.70 -5.48 3.32
C ASP A 94 0.74 -5.39 3.87
N GLU A 95 1.72 -5.88 3.12
CA GLU A 95 3.15 -5.76 3.46
C GLU A 95 3.58 -4.28 3.54
N LYS A 96 3.15 -3.44 2.59
CA LYS A 96 3.43 -2.00 2.60
C LYS A 96 2.75 -1.28 3.77
N LYS A 97 1.51 -1.59 4.08
CA LYS A 97 0.79 -1.04 5.25
C LYS A 97 1.47 -1.45 6.57
N ASN A 98 1.88 -2.71 6.67
CA ASN A 98 2.62 -3.21 7.83
C ASN A 98 3.99 -2.53 7.98
N TYR A 99 4.70 -2.30 6.87
CA TYR A 99 5.95 -1.54 6.87
C TYR A 99 5.78 -0.13 7.43
N VAL A 100 4.75 0.60 6.99
CA VAL A 100 4.44 1.95 7.50
C VAL A 100 4.09 1.92 8.99
N ALA A 101 3.25 0.97 9.42
CA ALA A 101 2.84 0.81 10.81
C ALA A 101 4.04 0.47 11.71
N TRP A 102 4.92 -0.41 11.25
CA TRP A 102 6.14 -0.77 11.96
C TRP A 102 7.03 0.47 12.18
N TRP A 103 7.28 1.27 11.15
CA TRP A 103 8.07 2.49 11.28
C TRP A 103 7.45 3.49 12.24
N LYS A 104 6.14 3.67 12.20
CA LYS A 104 5.43 4.54 13.15
C LYS A 104 5.63 4.08 14.58
N ASN A 105 5.55 2.78 14.83
CA ASN A 105 5.77 2.20 16.14
C ASN A 105 7.24 2.37 16.59
N GLN A 106 8.21 2.11 15.71
CA GLN A 106 9.64 2.26 16.06
C GLN A 106 10.01 3.70 16.42
N ILE A 107 9.49 4.66 15.68
CA ILE A 107 9.69 6.09 16.00
C ILE A 107 9.00 6.44 17.34
N GLY A 108 7.86 5.83 17.63
CA GLY A 108 7.12 6.05 18.87
C GLY A 108 7.80 5.48 20.13
N VAL A 109 8.78 4.59 19.98
CA VAL A 109 9.51 4.06 21.13
C VAL A 109 10.33 5.17 21.78
N GLY A 110 9.96 5.55 23.01
CA GLY A 110 10.64 6.59 23.78
C GLY A 110 10.24 8.03 23.46
N LEU A 111 9.22 8.23 22.63
CA LEU A 111 8.61 9.52 22.32
C LEU A 111 7.15 9.56 22.79
N ASP A 112 6.63 10.74 23.09
CA ASP A 112 5.20 10.93 23.29
C ASP A 112 4.45 11.11 21.95
N GLU A 113 3.12 11.00 21.98
CA GLU A 113 2.29 11.13 20.76
C GLU A 113 2.50 12.45 20.03
N ARG A 114 2.70 13.55 20.78
CA ARG A 114 2.93 14.87 20.22
C ARG A 114 4.26 14.95 19.49
N GLU A 115 5.30 14.33 20.03
CA GLU A 115 6.63 14.26 19.44
C GLU A 115 6.64 13.40 18.18
N VAL A 116 5.95 12.26 18.21
CA VAL A 116 5.73 11.40 17.03
C VAL A 116 5.01 12.17 15.94
N GLU A 117 3.93 12.87 16.28
CA GLU A 117 3.17 13.68 15.33
C GLU A 117 4.03 14.77 14.70
N MET A 118 4.90 15.43 15.49
CA MET A 118 5.81 16.45 14.97
C MET A 118 6.79 15.91 13.92
N ILE A 119 7.34 14.71 14.17
CA ILE A 119 8.20 14.02 13.20
C ILE A 119 7.39 13.65 11.96
N TRP A 120 6.18 13.12 12.15
CA TRP A 120 5.28 12.71 11.08
C TRP A 120 4.88 13.89 10.19
N GLN A 121 4.50 15.01 10.78
CA GLN A 121 4.20 16.26 10.08
C GLN A 121 5.38 16.71 9.22
N ARG A 122 6.60 16.64 9.77
CA ARG A 122 7.79 17.09 9.05
C ARG A 122 8.17 16.19 7.86
N TYR A 123 8.27 14.88 8.11
CA TYR A 123 8.88 13.95 7.14
C TYR A 123 7.87 13.25 6.23
N ILE A 124 6.65 13.03 6.70
CA ILE A 124 5.63 12.32 5.93
C ILE A 124 4.68 13.29 5.24
N TYR A 125 4.18 14.28 5.99
CA TYR A 125 3.26 15.27 5.42
C TYR A 125 3.97 16.48 4.80
N GLU A 126 5.29 16.62 4.98
CA GLU A 126 6.10 17.73 4.48
C GLU A 126 5.59 19.11 4.93
N THR A 127 5.00 19.15 6.11
CA THR A 127 4.49 20.39 6.68
C THR A 127 5.66 21.38 6.88
N PRO A 128 5.52 22.66 6.46
CA PRO A 128 6.52 23.67 6.68
C PRO A 128 6.87 23.84 8.17
N LEU A 129 8.15 24.08 8.47
CA LEU A 129 8.61 24.19 9.86
C LEU A 129 7.95 25.33 10.63
N GLU A 130 7.55 26.39 9.94
CA GLU A 130 6.80 27.52 10.49
C GLU A 130 5.43 27.07 11.01
N SER A 131 4.74 26.25 10.23
CA SER A 131 3.43 25.69 10.60
C SER A 131 3.57 24.71 11.77
N ILE A 132 4.61 23.87 11.75
CA ILE A 132 4.93 22.96 12.86
C ILE A 132 5.25 23.78 14.13
N ALA A 133 6.07 24.82 14.02
CA ALA A 133 6.39 25.67 15.14
C ALA A 133 5.13 26.29 15.76
N PHE A 134 4.25 26.83 14.93
CA PHE A 134 2.98 27.41 15.38
C PHE A 134 2.10 26.36 16.05
N GLN A 135 1.88 25.21 15.41
CA GLN A 135 1.00 24.14 15.91
C GLN A 135 1.48 23.56 17.24
N PHE A 136 2.79 23.41 17.40
CA PHE A 136 3.40 22.80 18.59
C PHE A 136 3.93 23.81 19.61
N GLY A 137 3.65 25.11 19.45
CA GLY A 137 3.97 26.15 20.42
C GLY A 137 5.45 26.52 20.52
N TYR A 138 6.20 26.37 19.45
CA TYR A 138 7.58 26.85 19.38
C TYR A 138 7.62 28.32 18.94
N SER A 139 8.55 29.08 19.49
CA SER A 139 8.72 30.50 19.16
C SER A 139 9.25 30.76 17.74
N ALA A 140 9.88 29.77 17.12
CA ALA A 140 10.45 29.89 15.78
C ALA A 140 10.62 28.52 15.11
N ALA A 141 10.60 28.50 13.77
CA ALA A 141 10.84 27.32 12.93
C ALA A 141 12.18 26.61 13.27
N GLY A 142 13.24 27.39 13.54
CA GLY A 142 14.54 26.86 13.93
C GLY A 142 14.54 26.12 15.28
N SER A 143 13.63 26.48 16.19
CA SER A 143 13.47 25.77 17.47
C SER A 143 12.74 24.44 17.27
N ALA A 144 11.70 24.42 16.45
CA ALA A 144 11.01 23.19 16.06
C ALA A 144 11.97 22.23 15.36
N ARG A 145 12.75 22.71 14.39
CA ARG A 145 13.77 21.92 13.68
C ARG A 145 14.77 21.27 14.66
N ARG A 146 15.37 22.05 15.54
CA ARG A 146 16.34 21.53 16.52
C ARG A 146 15.73 20.52 17.47
N SER A 147 14.46 20.68 17.84
CA SER A 147 13.73 19.69 18.65
C SER A 147 13.57 18.38 17.91
N ILE A 148 13.12 18.41 16.64
CA ILE A 148 12.98 17.22 15.79
C ILE A 148 14.33 16.51 15.62
N GLU A 149 15.38 17.24 15.27
CA GLU A 149 16.73 16.68 15.11
C GLU A 149 17.23 16.02 16.41
N ARG A 150 17.00 16.64 17.56
CA ARG A 150 17.35 16.08 18.87
C ARG A 150 16.59 14.79 19.16
N MET A 151 15.29 14.75 18.89
CA MET A 151 14.48 13.53 19.06
C MET A 151 15.03 12.38 18.22
N LEU A 152 15.28 12.63 16.94
CA LEU A 152 15.79 11.62 16.01
C LEU A 152 17.22 11.16 16.33
N THR A 153 18.07 12.04 16.84
CA THR A 153 19.47 11.69 17.15
C THR A 153 19.66 11.03 18.51
N SER A 154 18.86 11.39 19.50
CA SER A 154 19.13 10.97 20.88
C SER A 154 18.09 10.04 21.47
N ARG A 155 16.85 10.05 20.98
CA ARG A 155 15.74 9.27 21.57
C ARG A 155 15.23 8.17 20.67
N VAL A 156 15.20 8.37 19.34
CA VAL A 156 14.79 7.34 18.39
C VAL A 156 15.96 6.38 18.14
N LYS A 157 15.83 5.14 18.60
CA LYS A 157 16.85 4.11 18.46
C LYS A 157 16.29 2.91 17.71
N VAL A 158 16.50 2.89 16.40
CA VAL A 158 16.08 1.78 15.54
C VAL A 158 17.27 0.90 15.24
N GLU A 159 17.18 -0.38 15.59
CA GLU A 159 18.26 -1.34 15.37
C GLU A 159 18.40 -1.68 13.87
N ARG A 160 19.64 -1.66 13.37
CA ARG A 160 19.94 -2.01 11.96
C ARG A 160 19.48 -3.43 11.62
N MET A 161 19.64 -4.37 12.55
CA MET A 161 19.23 -5.76 12.33
C MET A 161 17.73 -5.94 12.19
N GLU A 162 16.92 -5.13 12.86
CA GLU A 162 15.46 -5.17 12.71
C GLU A 162 15.03 -4.64 11.34
N VAL A 163 15.66 -3.56 10.86
CA VAL A 163 15.39 -3.00 9.53
C VAL A 163 15.73 -3.99 8.42
N LEU A 164 16.80 -4.77 8.57
CA LEU A 164 17.19 -5.80 7.59
C LEU A 164 16.22 -7.00 7.55
N ARG A 165 15.46 -7.23 8.62
CA ARG A 165 14.44 -8.29 8.68
C ARG A 165 13.12 -7.89 8.03
N LEU A 166 12.90 -6.60 7.80
CA LEU A 166 11.74 -6.14 7.04
C LEU A 166 11.90 -6.61 5.59
N LYS A 167 11.06 -7.56 5.18
CA LYS A 167 10.92 -7.90 3.76
C LYS A 167 10.25 -6.75 3.05
N TYR A 168 10.85 -6.28 1.98
CA TYR A 168 10.32 -5.25 1.10
C TYR A 168 9.45 -5.87 0.01
#